data_b9c166010235c61421db41a4f5588601
#
_entry.id   b9c166010235c61421db41a4f5588601
#
_cell.length_a   1.000
_cell.length_b   1.000
_cell.length_c   1.000
_cell.angle_alpha   90.00
_cell.angle_beta   90.00
_cell.angle_gamma   90.00
#
_symmetry.space_group_name_H-M   'P 1'
#
loop_
_entity.id
_entity.type
_entity.pdbx_description
1 polymer ?
#
loop_
_entity_poly.entity_id
_entity_poly.type
_entity_poly.pdbx_seq_one_letter_code
_entity_poly.pdbx_strand_id
1 'polypeptide(L)'
;MNLIDVTRQFATEEKCLEYIEKMRWPHGVGCIHCGVMNVSKITRETVGANKRGTIYQCLEKGCGKQFSATSGTIFNDTHLPLTKWMMAIAMICEAKKGISAKQVQRHIGVNYRTAWHLCHRIRAAMKDGGLLTGVVEADETYLTPKKPRKGKPYVKKEKRDIVLGMVERGGRLRLVPIADAKMEIIEPMLEKHISPDATLQTDGHPTYAIISQRKWTGRHRVIDHTRSYVNGDIHANTIENAFSLLKRGVYGTFHKVSIKHLGRYCDEFSFRFNRRDEQKQMFDSTLKNIVNEKALPYAKLTASPVSEA
;
A
#
# COMPACT_ATOMS: atom_id res chain seq x y z
N MET A 1 9.32 14.70 5.25
CA MET A 1 8.65 16.02 5.31
C MET A 1 7.66 15.97 6.45
N ASN A 2 7.76 16.86 7.46
CA ASN A 2 6.81 16.90 8.59
C ASN A 2 5.54 17.69 8.24
N LEU A 3 4.53 17.65 9.11
CA LEU A 3 3.23 18.31 8.85
C LEU A 3 3.34 19.83 8.69
N ILE A 4 4.29 20.48 9.39
CA ILE A 4 4.51 21.94 9.28
C ILE A 4 5.11 22.27 7.92
N ASP A 5 6.07 21.47 7.45
CA ASP A 5 6.67 21.65 6.13
C ASP A 5 5.60 21.48 5.04
N VAL A 6 4.72 20.49 5.17
CA VAL A 6 3.62 20.25 4.22
C VAL A 6 2.65 21.43 4.17
N THR A 7 2.25 22.01 5.32
CA THR A 7 1.35 23.16 5.34
C THR A 7 1.98 24.40 4.72
N ARG A 8 3.28 24.62 4.89
CA ARG A 8 4.00 25.75 4.29
C ARG A 8 4.21 25.57 2.78
N GLN A 9 4.64 24.38 2.37
CA GLN A 9 4.96 24.08 0.98
C GLN A 9 3.71 24.00 0.11
N PHE A 10 2.63 23.42 0.62
CA PHE A 10 1.38 23.15 -0.09
C PHE A 10 0.23 24.05 0.41
N ALA A 11 0.54 25.32 0.67
CA ALA A 11 -0.43 26.29 1.20
C ALA A 11 -1.56 26.62 0.22
N THR A 12 -1.34 26.49 -1.09
CA THR A 12 -2.33 26.79 -2.13
C THR A 12 -2.50 25.64 -3.12
N GLU A 13 -3.62 25.64 -3.83
CA GLU A 13 -3.94 24.65 -4.86
C GLU A 13 -2.91 24.67 -6.00
N GLU A 14 -2.45 25.88 -6.38
CA GLU A 14 -1.45 26.10 -7.43
C GLU A 14 -0.13 25.44 -7.07
N LYS A 15 0.38 25.65 -5.85
CA LYS A 15 1.62 25.01 -5.38
C LYS A 15 1.52 23.49 -5.37
N CYS A 16 0.35 22.95 -5.02
CA CYS A 16 0.10 21.51 -5.08
C CYS A 16 0.16 21.00 -6.53
N LEU A 17 -0.48 21.72 -7.46
CA LEU A 17 -0.49 21.35 -8.89
C LEU A 17 0.91 21.42 -9.50
N GLU A 18 1.65 22.49 -9.26
CA GLU A 18 3.03 22.64 -9.73
C GLU A 18 3.92 21.47 -9.27
N TYR A 19 3.78 21.07 -8.02
CA TYR A 19 4.53 19.97 -7.48
C TYR A 19 4.14 18.62 -8.12
N ILE A 20 2.85 18.37 -8.32
CA ILE A 20 2.32 17.20 -9.01
C ILE A 20 2.79 17.16 -10.47
N GLU A 21 2.74 18.29 -11.18
CA GLU A 21 3.21 18.43 -12.58
C GLU A 21 4.69 18.07 -12.68
N LYS A 22 5.51 18.64 -11.81
CA LYS A 22 6.96 18.38 -11.76
C LYS A 22 7.29 16.92 -11.49
N MET A 23 6.53 16.26 -10.60
CA MET A 23 6.71 14.84 -10.35
C MET A 23 6.27 13.95 -11.50
N ARG A 24 5.15 14.31 -12.14
CA ARG A 24 4.56 13.52 -13.21
C ARG A 24 5.34 13.64 -14.51
N TRP A 25 5.84 14.82 -14.79
CA TRP A 25 6.50 15.18 -16.05
C TRP A 25 7.85 15.85 -15.84
N PRO A 26 8.86 15.15 -15.32
CA PRO A 26 10.16 15.72 -15.00
C PRO A 26 10.91 16.24 -16.25
N HIS A 27 10.56 15.75 -17.45
CA HIS A 27 11.19 16.12 -18.72
C HIS A 27 10.28 16.93 -19.65
N GLY A 28 9.18 17.48 -19.12
CA GLY A 28 8.19 18.22 -19.89
C GLY A 28 6.86 17.46 -20.05
N VAL A 29 5.78 18.23 -20.27
CA VAL A 29 4.43 17.69 -20.31
C VAL A 29 4.17 16.89 -21.57
N GLY A 30 3.86 15.60 -21.43
CA GLY A 30 3.41 14.72 -22.49
C GLY A 30 1.92 14.43 -22.42
N CYS A 31 1.29 14.27 -23.57
CA CYS A 31 -0.12 13.88 -23.63
C CYS A 31 -0.35 12.50 -23.01
N ILE A 32 -1.25 12.40 -22.04
CA ILE A 32 -1.57 11.14 -21.36
C ILE A 32 -2.34 10.13 -22.23
N HIS A 33 -2.77 10.53 -23.41
CA HIS A 33 -3.55 9.69 -24.33
C HIS A 33 -2.73 9.13 -25.49
N CYS A 34 -1.82 9.94 -26.07
CA CYS A 34 -1.01 9.50 -27.22
C CYS A 34 0.51 9.61 -26.97
N GLY A 35 0.96 10.13 -25.82
CA GLY A 35 2.37 10.20 -25.46
C GLY A 35 3.16 11.37 -26.09
N VAL A 36 2.57 12.11 -27.05
CA VAL A 36 3.27 13.19 -27.78
C VAL A 36 3.47 14.40 -26.88
N MET A 37 4.64 15.06 -27.02
CA MET A 37 4.99 16.25 -26.23
C MET A 37 4.41 17.55 -26.79
N ASN A 38 3.78 17.52 -27.99
CA ASN A 38 3.16 18.67 -28.61
C ASN A 38 1.83 19.02 -27.93
N VAL A 39 1.90 19.76 -26.83
CA VAL A 39 0.77 20.14 -26.00
C VAL A 39 0.76 21.66 -25.73
N SER A 40 -0.41 22.26 -25.66
CA SER A 40 -0.62 23.66 -25.24
C SER A 40 -1.12 23.71 -23.81
N LYS A 41 -0.58 24.65 -23.02
CA LYS A 41 -1.05 24.94 -21.66
C LYS A 41 -2.17 25.95 -21.72
N ILE A 42 -3.31 25.67 -21.13
CA ILE A 42 -4.47 26.57 -21.05
C ILE A 42 -4.66 26.95 -19.58
N THR A 43 -4.50 28.23 -19.28
CA THR A 43 -4.76 28.79 -17.95
C THR A 43 -6.14 29.48 -17.98
N ARG A 44 -6.96 29.23 -16.97
CA ARG A 44 -8.30 29.79 -16.81
C ARG A 44 -8.28 30.88 -15.74
N GLU A 45 -8.72 32.05 -16.04
CA GLU A 45 -8.79 33.19 -15.11
C GLU A 45 -9.87 32.98 -14.04
N THR A 46 -11.02 32.45 -14.45
CA THR A 46 -12.12 32.12 -13.54
C THR A 46 -12.27 30.61 -13.39
N VAL A 47 -12.06 30.10 -12.18
CA VAL A 47 -12.19 28.71 -11.87
C VAL A 47 -13.40 28.50 -10.97
N GLY A 48 -14.40 27.79 -11.45
CA GLY A 48 -15.50 27.31 -10.58
C GLY A 48 -14.97 26.36 -9.50
N ALA A 49 -15.70 26.18 -8.41
CA ALA A 49 -15.28 25.47 -7.20
C ALA A 49 -14.64 24.07 -7.40
N ASN A 50 -14.86 23.45 -8.55
CA ASN A 50 -14.39 22.10 -8.86
C ASN A 50 -13.56 22.00 -10.16
N LYS A 51 -13.12 23.13 -10.73
CA LYS A 51 -12.35 23.15 -11.97
C LYS A 51 -10.88 23.44 -11.69
N ARG A 52 -9.98 22.78 -12.40
CA ARG A 52 -8.54 23.10 -12.35
C ARG A 52 -8.24 24.38 -13.10
N GLY A 53 -7.45 25.27 -12.51
CA GLY A 53 -7.00 26.52 -13.16
C GLY A 53 -6.12 26.26 -14.37
N THR A 54 -5.37 25.16 -14.39
CA THR A 54 -4.50 24.75 -15.48
C THR A 54 -4.93 23.42 -16.07
N ILE A 55 -5.08 23.36 -17.38
CA ILE A 55 -5.29 22.15 -18.18
C ILE A 55 -4.35 22.17 -19.39
N TYR A 56 -4.18 21.04 -20.02
CA TYR A 56 -3.38 20.87 -21.23
C TYR A 56 -4.25 20.38 -22.38
N GLN A 57 -3.97 20.86 -23.59
CA GLN A 57 -4.58 20.44 -24.84
C GLN A 57 -3.52 19.77 -25.70
N CYS A 58 -3.75 18.53 -26.13
CA CYS A 58 -2.93 17.89 -27.13
C CYS A 58 -3.16 18.53 -28.49
N LEU A 59 -2.08 18.92 -29.18
CA LEU A 59 -2.15 19.54 -30.50
C LEU A 59 -1.97 18.54 -31.64
N GLU A 60 -1.83 17.27 -31.35
CA GLU A 60 -1.70 16.22 -32.36
C GLU A 60 -3.05 15.99 -33.07
N LYS A 61 -3.04 16.01 -34.43
CA LYS A 61 -4.26 15.94 -35.26
C LYS A 61 -5.15 14.74 -35.00
N GLY A 62 -4.59 13.59 -34.60
CA GLY A 62 -5.36 12.37 -34.28
C GLY A 62 -5.84 12.29 -32.83
N CYS A 63 -5.46 13.23 -31.95
CA CYS A 63 -5.74 13.15 -30.51
C CYS A 63 -6.64 14.27 -30.02
N GLY A 64 -6.18 15.52 -30.07
CA GLY A 64 -6.94 16.72 -29.69
C GLY A 64 -7.52 16.74 -28.27
N LYS A 65 -7.13 15.81 -27.38
CA LYS A 65 -7.76 15.63 -26.06
C LYS A 65 -7.20 16.57 -25.01
N GLN A 66 -8.08 17.01 -24.10
CA GLN A 66 -7.70 17.80 -22.93
C GLN A 66 -7.42 16.90 -21.72
N PHE A 67 -6.47 17.32 -20.89
CA PHE A 67 -6.10 16.63 -19.65
C PHE A 67 -5.48 17.61 -18.64
N SER A 68 -5.30 17.17 -17.43
CA SER A 68 -4.62 17.92 -16.36
C SER A 68 -3.58 17.03 -15.68
N ALA A 69 -2.77 17.61 -14.80
CA ALA A 69 -1.80 16.86 -14.01
C ALA A 69 -2.44 15.75 -13.14
N THR A 70 -3.72 15.86 -12.83
CA THR A 70 -4.45 14.86 -12.03
C THR A 70 -5.21 13.82 -12.86
N SER A 71 -5.39 14.04 -14.17
CA SER A 71 -6.17 13.15 -15.04
C SER A 71 -5.56 11.75 -15.13
N GLY A 72 -6.38 10.72 -14.97
CA GLY A 72 -5.99 9.30 -15.06
C GLY A 72 -5.20 8.78 -13.85
N THR A 73 -4.82 9.61 -12.89
CA THR A 73 -4.08 9.24 -11.69
C THR A 73 -5.03 8.90 -10.52
N ILE A 74 -4.46 8.56 -9.37
CA ILE A 74 -5.21 8.43 -8.12
C ILE A 74 -5.97 9.73 -7.76
N PHE A 75 -5.52 10.91 -8.21
CA PHE A 75 -6.23 12.19 -8.03
C PHE A 75 -7.42 12.39 -8.98
N ASN A 76 -7.61 11.51 -9.98
CA ASN A 76 -8.66 11.70 -10.99
C ASN A 76 -10.05 11.92 -10.36
N ASP A 77 -10.85 12.81 -10.95
CA ASP A 77 -12.22 13.15 -10.50
C ASP A 77 -12.32 13.54 -9.02
N THR A 78 -11.25 14.10 -8.44
CA THR A 78 -11.34 14.60 -7.07
C THR A 78 -11.97 15.98 -7.03
N HIS A 79 -13.01 16.13 -6.18
CA HIS A 79 -13.58 17.42 -5.79
C HIS A 79 -12.94 17.98 -4.51
N LEU A 80 -12.09 17.18 -3.86
CA LEU A 80 -11.38 17.58 -2.67
C LEU A 80 -10.19 18.45 -3.06
N PRO A 81 -9.95 19.61 -2.39
CA PRO A 81 -8.76 20.42 -2.59
C PRO A 81 -7.48 19.59 -2.43
N LEU A 82 -6.49 19.85 -3.30
CA LEU A 82 -5.21 19.13 -3.25
C LEU A 82 -4.44 19.41 -1.96
N THR A 83 -4.60 20.58 -1.37
CA THR A 83 -4.06 20.91 -0.04
C THR A 83 -4.48 19.90 1.02
N LYS A 84 -5.75 19.46 1.01
CA LYS A 84 -6.27 18.41 1.91
C LYS A 84 -5.69 17.02 1.58
N TRP A 85 -5.41 16.75 0.30
CA TRP A 85 -4.72 15.54 -0.11
C TRP A 85 -3.31 15.49 0.43
N MET A 86 -2.52 16.57 0.26
CA MET A 86 -1.15 16.64 0.75
C MET A 86 -1.08 16.42 2.26
N MET A 87 -2.01 17.05 3.00
CA MET A 87 -2.13 16.83 4.45
C MET A 87 -2.46 15.37 4.80
N ALA A 88 -3.40 14.75 4.11
CA ALA A 88 -3.77 13.35 4.36
C ALA A 88 -2.62 12.38 4.03
N ILE A 89 -1.88 12.61 2.94
CA ILE A 89 -0.69 11.82 2.57
C ILE A 89 0.35 11.94 3.69
N ALA A 90 0.66 13.16 4.13
CA ALA A 90 1.63 13.37 5.20
C ALA A 90 1.23 12.65 6.50
N MET A 91 -0.04 12.77 6.91
CA MET A 91 -0.54 12.10 8.12
C MET A 91 -0.46 10.57 8.03
N ILE A 92 -0.72 9.97 6.87
CA ILE A 92 -0.61 8.52 6.67
C ILE A 92 0.86 8.09 6.67
N CYS A 93 1.75 8.87 6.06
CA CYS A 93 3.19 8.56 6.04
C CYS A 93 3.84 8.65 7.43
N GLU A 94 3.48 9.67 8.23
CA GLU A 94 4.04 9.89 9.57
C GLU A 94 3.49 8.92 10.64
N ALA A 95 2.35 8.29 10.39
CA ALA A 95 1.67 7.47 11.38
C ALA A 95 2.30 6.08 11.52
N LYS A 96 3.21 5.88 12.49
CA LYS A 96 3.96 4.62 12.71
C LYS A 96 3.07 3.34 12.74
N LYS A 97 1.86 3.43 13.29
CA LYS A 97 0.92 2.30 13.40
C LYS A 97 -0.31 2.46 12.51
N GLY A 98 -0.27 3.42 11.55
CA GLY A 98 -1.40 3.81 10.74
C GLY A 98 -2.30 4.85 11.40
N ILE A 99 -3.18 5.44 10.61
CA ILE A 99 -4.14 6.44 11.05
C ILE A 99 -5.55 6.05 10.60
N SER A 100 -6.55 6.19 11.48
CA SER A 100 -7.93 5.87 11.13
C SER A 100 -8.55 6.95 10.24
N ALA A 101 -9.46 6.55 9.34
CA ALA A 101 -10.22 7.50 8.52
C ALA A 101 -11.03 8.50 9.38
N LYS A 102 -11.44 8.09 10.59
CA LYS A 102 -12.12 8.97 11.54
C LYS A 102 -11.20 10.07 12.07
N GLN A 103 -9.95 9.76 12.28
CA GLN A 103 -8.95 10.75 12.68
C GLN A 103 -8.61 11.70 11.52
N VAL A 104 -8.37 11.18 10.31
CA VAL A 104 -8.16 11.99 9.11
C VAL A 104 -9.35 12.93 8.87
N GLN A 105 -10.59 12.44 8.98
CA GLN A 105 -11.82 13.24 8.91
C GLN A 105 -11.75 14.49 9.78
N ARG A 106 -11.36 14.32 11.05
CA ARG A 106 -11.29 15.43 12.02
C ARG A 106 -10.23 16.46 11.67
N HIS A 107 -9.04 15.98 11.23
CA HIS A 107 -7.92 16.87 10.93
C HIS A 107 -8.14 17.71 9.66
N ILE A 108 -8.70 17.11 8.59
CA ILE A 108 -8.87 17.83 7.32
C ILE A 108 -10.27 18.42 7.12
N GLY A 109 -11.19 18.24 8.09
CA GLY A 109 -12.53 18.83 8.06
C GLY A 109 -13.37 18.36 6.87
N VAL A 110 -13.58 17.06 6.71
CA VAL A 110 -14.43 16.44 5.67
C VAL A 110 -15.41 15.47 6.28
N ASN A 111 -16.38 14.95 5.51
CA ASN A 111 -17.22 13.86 6.00
C ASN A 111 -16.45 12.52 6.04
N TYR A 112 -16.97 11.55 6.82
CA TYR A 112 -16.31 10.26 7.01
C TYR A 112 -16.12 9.47 5.71
N ARG A 113 -17.13 9.47 4.83
CA ARG A 113 -17.09 8.76 3.55
C ARG A 113 -15.97 9.29 2.66
N THR A 114 -15.80 10.61 2.62
CA THR A 114 -14.70 11.27 1.88
C THR A 114 -13.34 10.89 2.48
N ALA A 115 -13.17 11.00 3.80
CA ALA A 115 -11.93 10.63 4.48
C ALA A 115 -11.59 9.14 4.27
N TRP A 116 -12.58 8.25 4.37
CA TRP A 116 -12.39 6.82 4.15
C TRP A 116 -11.96 6.51 2.71
N HIS A 117 -12.65 7.10 1.72
CA HIS A 117 -12.29 6.94 0.31
C HIS A 117 -10.88 7.48 0.02
N LEU A 118 -10.56 8.67 0.53
CA LEU A 118 -9.25 9.29 0.44
C LEU A 118 -8.14 8.38 0.98
N CYS A 119 -8.30 7.87 2.21
CA CYS A 119 -7.34 6.95 2.80
C CYS A 119 -7.12 5.69 1.96
N HIS A 120 -8.18 5.12 1.38
CA HIS A 120 -8.06 3.94 0.53
C HIS A 120 -7.42 4.23 -0.82
N ARG A 121 -7.62 5.41 -1.38
CA ARG A 121 -6.93 5.84 -2.60
C ARG A 121 -5.44 6.03 -2.35
N ILE A 122 -5.04 6.62 -1.23
CA ILE A 122 -3.63 6.77 -0.84
C ILE A 122 -3.00 5.39 -0.60
N ARG A 123 -3.68 4.49 0.13
CA ARG A 123 -3.19 3.11 0.34
C ARG A 123 -2.99 2.34 -0.96
N ALA A 124 -3.84 2.57 -1.96
CA ALA A 124 -3.69 1.91 -3.26
C ALA A 124 -2.39 2.29 -3.98
N ALA A 125 -1.83 3.47 -3.68
CA ALA A 125 -0.54 3.90 -4.18
C ALA A 125 0.66 3.41 -3.34
N MET A 126 0.41 2.80 -2.17
CA MET A 126 1.45 2.30 -1.28
C MET A 126 1.83 0.84 -1.59
N LYS A 127 1.95 0.51 -2.86
CA LYS A 127 2.40 -0.81 -3.30
C LYS A 127 3.88 -0.77 -3.64
N ASP A 128 4.59 -1.76 -3.16
CA ASP A 128 5.97 -2.01 -3.58
C ASP A 128 6.03 -3.18 -4.57
N GLY A 129 6.88 -3.06 -5.57
CA GLY A 129 7.15 -4.09 -6.55
C GLY A 129 8.46 -4.84 -6.28
N GLY A 130 8.83 -5.71 -7.23
CA GLY A 130 10.07 -6.48 -7.24
C GLY A 130 10.05 -7.71 -6.33
N LEU A 131 10.94 -8.65 -6.64
CA LEU A 131 11.13 -9.88 -5.87
C LEU A 131 11.98 -9.61 -4.64
N LEU A 132 11.70 -10.33 -3.56
CA LEU A 132 12.55 -10.38 -2.37
C LEU A 132 13.76 -11.27 -2.65
N THR A 133 14.92 -10.88 -2.15
CA THR A 133 16.22 -11.51 -2.46
C THR A 133 17.00 -11.84 -1.18
N GLY A 134 18.17 -12.48 -1.31
CA GLY A 134 19.02 -12.79 -0.17
C GLY A 134 18.39 -13.83 0.77
N VAL A 135 18.39 -13.55 2.06
CA VAL A 135 17.74 -14.40 3.07
C VAL A 135 16.35 -13.87 3.36
N VAL A 136 15.32 -14.65 3.08
CA VAL A 136 13.91 -14.28 3.24
C VAL A 136 13.25 -15.15 4.30
N GLU A 137 12.77 -14.51 5.37
CA GLU A 137 11.92 -15.14 6.38
C GLU A 137 10.46 -15.15 5.87
N ALA A 138 9.78 -16.29 5.93
CA ALA A 138 8.35 -16.40 5.58
C ALA A 138 7.58 -17.14 6.68
N ASP A 139 6.41 -16.60 6.99
CA ASP A 139 5.50 -17.13 8.01
C ASP A 139 4.08 -16.61 7.77
N GLU A 140 3.07 -17.22 8.39
CA GLU A 140 1.71 -16.72 8.33
C GLU A 140 1.17 -16.31 9.71
N THR A 141 0.30 -15.29 9.69
CA THR A 141 -0.35 -14.83 10.91
C THR A 141 -1.86 -14.69 10.76
N TYR A 142 -2.56 -14.95 11.85
CA TYR A 142 -4.00 -14.85 11.96
C TYR A 142 -4.38 -13.55 12.66
N LEU A 143 -5.19 -12.71 11.99
CA LEU A 143 -5.71 -11.46 12.55
C LEU A 143 -6.99 -11.68 13.35
N THR A 144 -7.62 -12.86 13.28
CA THR A 144 -8.81 -13.18 14.06
C THR A 144 -8.42 -14.07 15.24
N PRO A 145 -8.78 -13.73 16.48
CA PRO A 145 -8.48 -14.56 17.65
C PRO A 145 -9.01 -16.00 17.50
N LYS A 146 -8.22 -17.00 17.89
CA LYS A 146 -8.63 -18.42 17.86
C LYS A 146 -9.71 -18.74 18.91
N LYS A 147 -9.79 -17.99 20.00
CA LYS A 147 -10.68 -18.30 21.14
C LYS A 147 -11.84 -17.29 21.23
N PRO A 148 -13.07 -17.72 21.54
CA PRO A 148 -14.15 -16.81 21.87
C PRO A 148 -13.79 -16.01 23.12
N ARG A 149 -14.31 -14.79 23.22
CA ARG A 149 -14.24 -14.04 24.49
C ARG A 149 -14.98 -14.83 25.57
N LYS A 150 -14.44 -14.84 26.80
CA LYS A 150 -15.07 -15.50 27.96
C LYS A 150 -16.57 -15.18 27.99
N GLY A 151 -17.42 -16.20 28.07
CA GLY A 151 -18.86 -16.06 28.16
C GLY A 151 -19.65 -15.98 26.84
N LYS A 152 -19.00 -16.13 25.66
CA LYS A 152 -19.72 -16.26 24.38
C LYS A 152 -19.52 -17.65 23.78
N PRO A 153 -20.58 -18.26 23.21
CA PRO A 153 -20.45 -19.56 22.54
C PRO A 153 -19.46 -19.49 21.40
N TYR A 154 -18.72 -20.58 21.20
CA TYR A 154 -17.80 -20.72 20.08
C TYR A 154 -18.59 -20.81 18.78
N VAL A 155 -18.58 -19.75 18.01
CA VAL A 155 -19.06 -19.78 16.62
C VAL A 155 -17.84 -20.08 15.74
N LYS A 156 -17.83 -21.26 15.11
CA LYS A 156 -16.79 -21.62 14.13
C LYS A 156 -16.84 -20.61 12.99
N LYS A 157 -15.90 -19.66 12.96
CA LYS A 157 -15.75 -18.77 11.82
C LYS A 157 -15.17 -19.58 10.68
N GLU A 158 -15.93 -19.74 9.62
CA GLU A 158 -15.54 -20.49 8.43
C GLU A 158 -14.35 -19.88 7.68
N LYS A 159 -14.11 -18.58 7.80
CA LYS A 159 -12.97 -17.87 7.18
C LYS A 159 -12.22 -17.04 8.22
N ARG A 160 -10.92 -17.31 8.34
CA ARG A 160 -10.00 -16.52 9.15
C ARG A 160 -9.31 -15.48 8.28
N ASP A 161 -9.03 -14.31 8.85
CA ASP A 161 -8.21 -13.29 8.19
C ASP A 161 -6.74 -13.71 8.34
N ILE A 162 -6.16 -14.31 7.30
CA ILE A 162 -4.78 -14.82 7.28
C ILE A 162 -3.93 -13.87 6.45
N VAL A 163 -2.74 -13.57 6.95
CA VAL A 163 -1.74 -12.78 6.23
C VAL A 163 -0.45 -13.58 6.16
N LEU A 164 -0.01 -13.89 4.95
CA LEU A 164 1.32 -14.39 4.66
C LEU A 164 2.30 -13.22 4.70
N GLY A 165 3.34 -13.32 5.48
CA GLY A 165 4.43 -12.35 5.56
C GLY A 165 5.70 -12.94 4.99
N MET A 166 6.43 -12.11 4.26
CA MET A 166 7.75 -12.43 3.70
C MET A 166 8.64 -11.22 3.95
N VAL A 167 9.81 -11.41 4.55
CA VAL A 167 10.72 -10.30 4.84
C VAL A 167 12.15 -10.65 4.50
N GLU A 168 12.83 -9.80 3.73
CA GLU A 168 14.28 -9.87 3.53
C GLU A 168 14.97 -9.49 4.85
N ARG A 169 15.97 -10.21 5.22
CA ARG A 169 16.79 -9.88 6.39
C ARG A 169 17.51 -8.56 6.17
N GLY A 170 17.24 -7.57 7.05
CA GLY A 170 17.73 -6.21 6.87
C GLY A 170 17.08 -5.40 5.73
N GLY A 171 16.10 -5.97 5.03
CA GLY A 171 15.52 -5.40 3.82
C GLY A 171 14.00 -5.22 3.86
N ARG A 172 13.37 -5.58 2.77
CA ARG A 172 11.97 -5.30 2.46
C ARG A 172 11.01 -6.35 3.04
N LEU A 173 9.84 -5.87 3.42
CA LEU A 173 8.69 -6.65 3.88
C LEU A 173 7.63 -6.74 2.78
N ARG A 174 7.00 -7.90 2.66
CA ARG A 174 5.78 -8.11 1.87
C ARG A 174 4.74 -8.81 2.73
N LEU A 175 3.57 -8.20 2.87
CA LEU A 175 2.42 -8.76 3.54
C LEU A 175 1.31 -9.01 2.52
N VAL A 176 0.78 -10.24 2.45
CA VAL A 176 -0.23 -10.64 1.47
C VAL A 176 -1.38 -11.35 2.18
N PRO A 177 -2.64 -10.86 2.09
CA PRO A 177 -3.77 -11.63 2.57
C PRO A 177 -3.94 -12.89 1.74
N ILE A 178 -4.17 -14.01 2.41
CA ILE A 178 -4.42 -15.32 1.79
C ILE A 178 -5.73 -15.91 2.29
N ALA A 179 -6.35 -16.74 1.46
CA ALA A 179 -7.65 -17.34 1.77
C ALA A 179 -7.52 -18.50 2.78
N ASP A 180 -6.44 -19.25 2.71
CA ASP A 180 -6.13 -20.39 3.57
C ASP A 180 -4.59 -20.58 3.64
N ALA A 181 -4.09 -21.25 4.68
CA ALA A 181 -2.67 -21.57 4.85
C ALA A 181 -2.31 -22.93 4.23
N LYS A 182 -2.92 -23.27 3.12
CA LYS A 182 -2.63 -24.50 2.37
C LYS A 182 -1.50 -24.30 1.37
N MET A 183 -0.81 -25.38 1.05
CA MET A 183 0.31 -25.39 0.10
C MET A 183 -0.08 -24.78 -1.25
N GLU A 184 -1.24 -25.12 -1.79
CA GLU A 184 -1.74 -24.67 -3.08
C GLU A 184 -1.94 -23.13 -3.15
N ILE A 185 -2.04 -22.47 -2.00
CA ILE A 185 -2.19 -21.02 -1.89
C ILE A 185 -0.85 -20.37 -1.53
N ILE A 186 -0.08 -20.96 -0.63
CA ILE A 186 1.20 -20.39 -0.16
C ILE A 186 2.26 -20.46 -1.27
N GLU A 187 2.41 -21.63 -1.93
CA GLU A 187 3.45 -21.85 -2.96
C GLU A 187 3.43 -20.80 -4.07
N PRO A 188 2.31 -20.52 -4.76
CA PRO A 188 2.25 -19.49 -5.79
C PRO A 188 2.55 -18.07 -5.25
N MET A 189 2.20 -17.80 -3.98
CA MET A 189 2.48 -16.49 -3.37
C MET A 189 3.98 -16.32 -3.08
N LEU A 190 4.66 -17.37 -2.60
CA LEU A 190 6.12 -17.35 -2.42
C LEU A 190 6.83 -17.16 -3.76
N GLU A 191 6.46 -17.93 -4.80
CA GLU A 191 7.04 -17.81 -6.13
C GLU A 191 6.84 -16.42 -6.75
N LYS A 192 5.69 -15.81 -6.54
CA LYS A 192 5.37 -14.47 -7.03
C LYS A 192 6.20 -13.37 -6.39
N HIS A 193 6.64 -13.56 -5.16
CA HIS A 193 7.24 -12.50 -4.36
C HIS A 193 8.70 -12.72 -3.96
N ILE A 194 9.22 -13.94 -4.05
CA ILE A 194 10.58 -14.31 -3.65
C ILE A 194 11.37 -14.76 -4.87
N SER A 195 12.61 -14.27 -4.99
CA SER A 195 13.53 -14.72 -6.03
C SER A 195 13.81 -16.22 -5.89
N PRO A 196 13.88 -16.98 -6.98
CA PRO A 196 14.32 -18.38 -6.95
C PRO A 196 15.71 -18.57 -6.34
N ASP A 197 16.57 -17.54 -6.37
CA ASP A 197 17.93 -17.58 -5.83
C ASP A 197 18.00 -17.21 -4.34
N ALA A 198 16.90 -16.81 -3.73
CA ALA A 198 16.85 -16.47 -2.31
C ALA A 198 16.99 -17.72 -1.43
N THR A 199 17.53 -17.54 -0.23
CA THR A 199 17.48 -18.55 0.84
C THR A 199 16.19 -18.35 1.64
N LEU A 200 15.30 -19.33 1.60
CA LEU A 200 14.04 -19.31 2.35
C LEU A 200 14.25 -19.79 3.78
N GLN A 201 13.78 -19.03 4.76
CA GLN A 201 13.72 -19.41 6.17
C GLN A 201 12.27 -19.44 6.65
N THR A 202 11.84 -20.57 7.22
CA THR A 202 10.47 -20.74 7.72
C THR A 202 10.48 -21.51 9.06
N ASP A 203 9.33 -21.57 9.69
CA ASP A 203 9.11 -22.52 10.78
C ASP A 203 9.11 -23.98 10.27
N GLY A 204 9.02 -24.93 11.20
CA GLY A 204 9.00 -26.38 10.90
C GLY A 204 7.67 -26.90 10.35
N HIS A 205 6.75 -26.04 9.88
CA HIS A 205 5.47 -26.49 9.38
C HIS A 205 5.63 -27.34 8.09
N PRO A 206 4.97 -28.52 7.99
CA PRO A 206 5.16 -29.46 6.88
C PRO A 206 4.93 -28.85 5.48
N THR A 207 4.04 -27.88 5.36
CA THR A 207 3.75 -27.16 4.10
C THR A 207 5.01 -26.56 3.52
N TYR A 208 5.82 -25.86 4.32
CA TYR A 208 7.05 -25.23 3.85
C TYR A 208 8.13 -26.24 3.49
N ALA A 209 8.21 -27.38 4.23
CA ALA A 209 9.15 -28.44 3.91
C ALA A 209 8.90 -29.03 2.51
N ILE A 210 7.64 -29.25 2.14
CA ILE A 210 7.26 -29.77 0.82
C ILE A 210 7.56 -28.76 -0.29
N ILE A 211 7.15 -27.49 -0.09
CA ILE A 211 7.37 -26.41 -1.07
C ILE A 211 8.88 -26.23 -1.33
N SER A 212 9.68 -26.23 -0.28
CA SER A 212 11.12 -25.99 -0.39
C SER A 212 11.87 -27.10 -1.12
N GLN A 213 11.45 -28.36 -0.99
CA GLN A 213 12.02 -29.47 -1.75
C GLN A 213 11.82 -29.31 -3.26
N ARG A 214 10.75 -28.63 -3.68
CA ARG A 214 10.42 -28.42 -5.09
C ARG A 214 11.12 -27.19 -5.69
N LYS A 215 11.17 -26.08 -4.95
CA LYS A 215 11.53 -24.75 -5.49
C LYS A 215 12.81 -24.15 -4.90
N TRP A 216 13.10 -24.41 -3.63
CA TRP A 216 14.29 -23.91 -2.93
C TRP A 216 15.20 -25.03 -2.46
N THR A 217 15.39 -26.08 -3.28
CA THR A 217 16.25 -27.23 -2.96
C THR A 217 17.64 -26.76 -2.54
N GLY A 218 18.10 -27.16 -1.35
CA GLY A 218 19.37 -26.77 -0.77
C GLY A 218 19.46 -25.33 -0.24
N ARG A 219 18.42 -24.53 -0.42
CA ARG A 219 18.34 -23.13 0.05
C ARG A 219 17.21 -22.89 1.05
N HIS A 220 16.66 -23.92 1.63
CA HIS A 220 15.68 -23.81 2.71
C HIS A 220 16.32 -24.11 4.05
N ARG A 221 16.05 -23.25 5.04
CA ARG A 221 16.49 -23.41 6.42
C ARG A 221 15.28 -23.39 7.33
N VAL A 222 15.13 -24.41 8.15
CA VAL A 222 14.00 -24.55 9.10
C VAL A 222 14.44 -24.05 10.47
N ILE A 223 13.57 -23.26 11.08
CA ILE A 223 13.72 -22.80 12.47
C ILE A 223 12.94 -23.73 13.36
N ASP A 224 13.63 -24.45 14.22
CA ASP A 224 13.00 -25.33 15.21
C ASP A 224 12.82 -24.57 16.54
N HIS A 225 11.67 -23.96 16.73
CA HIS A 225 11.33 -23.23 17.95
C HIS A 225 11.26 -24.10 19.22
N THR A 226 11.27 -25.42 19.07
CA THR A 226 11.24 -26.35 20.22
C THR A 226 12.61 -26.53 20.85
N ARG A 227 13.68 -26.27 20.08
CA ARG A 227 15.07 -26.48 20.52
C ARG A 227 15.81 -25.18 20.81
N SER A 228 15.52 -24.11 20.05
CA SER A 228 16.17 -22.82 20.26
C SER A 228 15.39 -21.72 19.51
N TYR A 229 15.19 -20.57 20.13
CA TYR A 229 14.65 -19.38 19.45
C TYR A 229 15.63 -18.76 18.45
N VAL A 230 16.91 -19.07 18.59
CA VAL A 230 18.00 -18.58 17.72
C VAL A 230 19.03 -19.68 17.59
N ASN A 231 19.33 -20.10 16.37
CA ASN A 231 20.42 -21.02 16.07
C ASN A 231 21.41 -20.30 15.13
N GLY A 232 22.33 -19.51 15.73
CA GLY A 232 23.21 -18.61 14.99
C GLY A 232 22.42 -17.56 14.24
N ASP A 233 22.58 -17.49 12.92
CA ASP A 233 21.86 -16.54 12.05
C ASP A 233 20.45 -17.03 11.62
N ILE A 234 19.98 -18.16 12.13
CA ILE A 234 18.67 -18.72 11.76
C ILE A 234 17.64 -18.32 12.82
N HIS A 235 16.77 -17.36 12.49
CA HIS A 235 15.67 -16.91 13.36
C HIS A 235 14.52 -16.32 12.51
N ALA A 236 13.30 -16.24 13.05
CA ALA A 236 12.13 -15.61 12.46
C ALA A 236 11.73 -14.29 13.16
N ASN A 237 12.63 -13.72 13.94
CA ASN A 237 12.33 -12.55 14.78
C ASN A 237 11.90 -11.32 13.96
N THR A 238 12.37 -11.21 12.70
CA THR A 238 12.06 -10.06 11.85
C THR A 238 10.61 -10.12 11.39
N ILE A 239 10.13 -11.29 10.95
CA ILE A 239 8.74 -11.44 10.52
C ILE A 239 7.77 -11.37 11.70
N GLU A 240 8.12 -11.93 12.86
CA GLU A 240 7.31 -11.83 14.08
C GLU A 240 7.14 -10.37 14.52
N ASN A 241 8.20 -9.57 14.45
CA ASN A 241 8.14 -8.13 14.74
C ASN A 241 7.22 -7.40 13.75
N ALA A 242 7.31 -7.70 12.45
CA ALA A 242 6.44 -7.15 11.43
C ALA A 242 4.97 -7.49 11.70
N PHE A 243 4.66 -8.74 12.06
CA PHE A 243 3.32 -9.15 12.46
C PHE A 243 2.82 -8.45 13.73
N SER A 244 3.69 -8.23 14.69
CA SER A 244 3.36 -7.48 15.91
C SER A 244 2.97 -6.04 15.58
N LEU A 245 3.66 -5.37 14.65
CA LEU A 245 3.31 -4.03 14.19
C LEU A 245 1.96 -4.02 13.46
N LEU A 246 1.72 -4.96 12.55
CA LEU A 246 0.44 -5.11 11.84
C LEU A 246 -0.71 -5.31 12.84
N LYS A 247 -0.59 -6.26 13.76
CA LYS A 247 -1.62 -6.56 14.78
C LYS A 247 -1.91 -5.35 15.66
N ARG A 248 -0.88 -4.62 16.12
CA ARG A 248 -1.06 -3.39 16.91
C ARG A 248 -1.81 -2.31 16.13
N GLY A 249 -1.55 -2.17 14.83
CA GLY A 249 -2.31 -1.25 13.97
C GLY A 249 -3.76 -1.69 13.79
N VAL A 250 -3.97 -2.97 13.45
CA VAL A 250 -5.33 -3.50 13.22
C VAL A 250 -6.18 -3.43 14.49
N TYR A 251 -5.68 -3.85 15.65
CA TYR A 251 -6.47 -3.87 16.87
C TYR A 251 -6.56 -2.51 17.57
N GLY A 252 -5.46 -1.71 17.54
CA GLY A 252 -5.39 -0.45 18.27
C GLY A 252 -5.90 0.75 17.48
N THR A 253 -5.60 0.83 16.17
CA THR A 253 -5.93 2.01 15.35
C THR A 253 -7.20 1.82 14.53
N PHE A 254 -7.35 0.66 13.88
CA PHE A 254 -8.45 0.42 12.94
C PHE A 254 -9.60 -0.36 13.58
N HIS A 255 -9.37 -1.04 14.70
CA HIS A 255 -10.28 -1.93 15.46
C HIS A 255 -10.79 -3.12 14.65
N LYS A 256 -11.13 -2.94 13.37
CA LYS A 256 -11.54 -4.00 12.44
C LYS A 256 -11.23 -3.58 11.01
N VAL A 257 -10.66 -4.50 10.27
CA VAL A 257 -10.43 -4.36 8.83
C VAL A 257 -11.18 -5.50 8.15
N SER A 258 -11.96 -5.21 7.10
CA SER A 258 -12.62 -6.27 6.34
C SER A 258 -11.63 -6.97 5.41
N ILE A 259 -11.81 -8.27 5.18
CA ILE A 259 -10.98 -9.08 4.26
C ILE A 259 -10.84 -8.40 2.88
N LYS A 260 -11.94 -7.88 2.36
CA LYS A 260 -12.01 -7.12 1.10
C LYS A 260 -10.97 -6.00 0.98
N HIS A 261 -10.65 -5.34 2.08
CA HIS A 261 -9.76 -4.19 2.10
C HIS A 261 -8.39 -4.51 2.73
N LEU A 262 -8.23 -5.70 3.30
CA LEU A 262 -7.04 -6.09 4.07
C LEU A 262 -5.75 -5.92 3.25
N GLY A 263 -5.77 -6.25 1.95
CA GLY A 263 -4.61 -6.08 1.08
C GLY A 263 -4.05 -4.67 1.08
N ARG A 264 -4.90 -3.63 1.01
CA ARG A 264 -4.44 -2.22 1.03
C ARG A 264 -3.83 -1.82 2.38
N TYR A 265 -4.27 -2.41 3.48
CA TYR A 265 -3.62 -2.19 4.77
C TYR A 265 -2.28 -2.93 4.84
N CYS A 266 -2.20 -4.14 4.31
CA CYS A 266 -0.93 -4.87 4.17
C CYS A 266 0.07 -4.09 3.30
N ASP A 267 -0.38 -3.53 2.17
CA ASP A 267 0.44 -2.66 1.32
C ASP A 267 0.95 -1.44 2.10
N GLU A 268 0.10 -0.73 2.86
CA GLU A 268 0.48 0.41 3.70
C GLU A 268 1.51 0.03 4.76
N PHE A 269 1.33 -1.11 5.45
CA PHE A 269 2.27 -1.57 6.47
C PHE A 269 3.62 -1.96 5.86
N SER A 270 3.62 -2.71 4.75
CA SER A 270 4.82 -3.08 4.02
C SER A 270 5.57 -1.85 3.52
N PHE A 271 4.86 -0.90 2.89
CA PHE A 271 5.44 0.34 2.36
C PHE A 271 6.15 1.17 3.44
N ARG A 272 5.52 1.33 4.62
CA ARG A 272 6.13 2.05 5.73
C ARG A 272 7.31 1.31 6.36
N PHE A 273 7.21 -0.02 6.49
CA PHE A 273 8.30 -0.85 6.97
C PHE A 273 9.53 -0.72 6.06
N ASN A 274 9.31 -0.78 4.75
CA ASN A 274 10.37 -0.73 3.74
C ASN A 274 11.08 0.63 3.67
N ARG A 275 10.47 1.69 4.22
CA ARG A 275 11.01 3.07 4.24
C ARG A 275 11.23 3.61 5.66
N ARG A 276 11.34 2.71 6.65
CA ARG A 276 11.48 3.10 8.06
C ARG A 276 12.72 3.95 8.35
N ASP A 277 13.76 3.75 7.56
CA ASP A 277 15.03 4.47 7.68
C ASP A 277 15.07 5.75 6.81
N GLU A 278 14.10 5.89 5.88
CA GLU A 278 13.97 6.99 4.92
C GLU A 278 12.65 7.77 5.08
N GLN A 279 12.21 8.01 6.30
CA GLN A 279 10.90 8.62 6.60
C GLN A 279 10.69 9.97 5.88
N LYS A 280 11.76 10.78 5.74
CA LYS A 280 11.68 12.07 5.03
C LYS A 280 11.29 11.93 3.56
N GLN A 281 11.64 10.82 2.92
CA GLN A 281 11.36 10.54 1.50
C GLN A 281 10.02 9.82 1.31
N MET A 282 9.40 9.32 2.39
CA MET A 282 8.17 8.51 2.29
C MET A 282 7.02 9.29 1.67
N PHE A 283 6.88 10.59 1.98
CA PHE A 283 5.87 11.47 1.39
C PHE A 283 6.04 11.56 -0.13
N ASP A 284 7.25 11.87 -0.60
CA ASP A 284 7.56 12.02 -2.03
C ASP A 284 7.40 10.70 -2.79
N SER A 285 7.83 9.60 -2.19
CA SER A 285 7.63 8.24 -2.75
C SER A 285 6.15 7.90 -2.89
N THR A 286 5.33 8.23 -1.88
CA THR A 286 3.88 8.04 -1.93
C THR A 286 3.25 8.90 -3.02
N LEU A 287 3.64 10.16 -3.12
CA LEU A 287 3.10 11.09 -4.12
C LEU A 287 3.51 10.68 -5.54
N LYS A 288 4.76 10.24 -5.74
CA LYS A 288 5.24 9.67 -7.00
C LYS A 288 4.41 8.46 -7.43
N ASN A 289 4.08 7.58 -6.51
CA ASN A 289 3.21 6.44 -6.82
C ASN A 289 1.78 6.92 -7.16
N ILE A 290 1.23 7.88 -6.42
CA ILE A 290 -0.12 8.44 -6.68
C ILE A 290 -0.26 8.99 -8.10
N VAL A 291 0.75 9.69 -8.62
CA VAL A 291 0.72 10.28 -9.97
C VAL A 291 0.93 9.25 -11.08
N ASN A 292 1.51 8.10 -10.78
CA ASN A 292 1.76 7.02 -11.74
C ASN A 292 0.71 5.91 -11.70
N GLU A 293 -0.03 5.77 -10.59
CA GLU A 293 -1.05 4.74 -10.44
C GLU A 293 -2.39 5.17 -11.04
N LYS A 294 -3.12 4.18 -11.59
CA LYS A 294 -4.43 4.41 -12.21
C LYS A 294 -5.47 4.84 -11.18
N ALA A 295 -6.41 5.64 -11.64
CA ALA A 295 -7.58 6.07 -10.86
C ALA A 295 -8.28 4.90 -10.16
N LEU A 296 -8.66 5.11 -8.89
CA LEU A 296 -9.46 4.17 -8.11
C LEU A 296 -10.84 4.78 -7.81
N PRO A 297 -11.85 4.59 -8.70
CA PRO A 297 -13.20 5.08 -8.48
C PRO A 297 -13.86 4.43 -7.25
N TYR A 298 -14.78 5.16 -6.61
CA TYR A 298 -15.50 4.66 -5.44
C TYR A 298 -16.27 3.37 -5.72
N ALA A 299 -16.90 3.24 -6.89
CA ALA A 299 -17.59 2.03 -7.31
C ALA A 299 -16.67 0.80 -7.34
N LYS A 300 -15.45 0.94 -7.90
CA LYS A 300 -14.43 -0.12 -7.91
C LYS A 300 -13.97 -0.48 -6.50
N LEU A 301 -13.80 0.52 -5.63
CA LEU A 301 -13.40 0.31 -4.24
C LEU A 301 -14.47 -0.45 -3.45
N THR A 302 -15.74 -0.16 -3.70
CA THR A 302 -16.89 -0.73 -2.97
C THR A 302 -17.52 -1.95 -3.64
N ALA A 303 -17.15 -2.28 -4.86
CA ALA A 303 -17.59 -3.50 -5.55
C ALA A 303 -17.30 -4.75 -4.68
N SER A 304 -18.18 -5.71 -4.67
CA SER A 304 -17.90 -7.02 -4.08
C SER A 304 -16.68 -7.64 -4.77
N PRO A 305 -15.80 -8.36 -4.04
CA PRO A 305 -14.75 -9.12 -4.71
C PRO A 305 -15.43 -10.06 -5.71
N VAL A 306 -15.09 -9.93 -6.98
CA VAL A 306 -15.41 -10.96 -7.97
C VAL A 306 -14.67 -12.19 -7.46
N SER A 307 -15.38 -13.28 -7.23
CA SER A 307 -14.75 -14.58 -7.01
C SER A 307 -13.95 -14.87 -8.29
N GLU A 308 -12.64 -14.62 -8.24
CA GLU A 308 -11.74 -15.20 -9.24
C GLU A 308 -11.83 -16.72 -9.00
N ALA A 309 -12.58 -17.37 -9.91
CA ALA A 309 -12.73 -18.80 -10.00
C ALA A 309 -11.42 -19.44 -10.47
#